data_31ac3419fa8ae87bd107ef33861f8727
#
_entry.id   31ac3419fa8ae87bd107ef33861f8727
#
_cell.length_a   1.000
_cell.length_b   1.000
_cell.length_c   1.000
_cell.angle_alpha   90.00
_cell.angle_beta   90.00
_cell.angle_gamma   90.00
#
_symmetry.space_group_name_H-M   'P 1'
#
loop_
_entity.id
_entity.type
_entity.pdbx_description
1 polymer ?
#
loop_
_entity_poly.entity_id
_entity_poly.type
_entity_poly.pdbx_seq_one_letter_code
_entity_poly.pdbx_strand_id
1 'polypeptide(L)'
;EVIRRIALAKFNIAFTLTHNGKIIRQYRPATNEEQQLKRVAAICGDDFVQHALRIDWKYDDLHLSGWVATPEFTRSQNDLSYCYINGRMVRDKVITHAIRQAYAEHLHTEQYPAFVLFIDLNPHDVDVNVHPTKHEVRFHQARLIHDFICQGVTNALNAIPQAELDLAPAINEAREPSASYKPNYEPKPNRAAAGHNIFASNHHQPREKQSENRPHFSNRSDYVPSYGYREQPTKTE
;
A
#
# COMPACT_ATOMS: atom_id res chain seq x y z
N GLU A 1 23.94 0.44 9.63
CA GLU A 1 22.49 0.62 9.46
C GLU A 1 22.08 2.09 9.61
N VAL A 2 22.46 2.80 10.68
CA VAL A 2 22.06 4.21 10.94
C VAL A 2 22.39 5.13 9.75
N ILE A 3 23.62 5.08 9.24
CA ILE A 3 24.05 5.89 8.08
C ILE A 3 23.19 5.64 6.84
N ARG A 4 22.82 4.40 6.56
CA ARG A 4 21.95 4.05 5.43
C ARG A 4 20.60 4.75 5.53
N ARG A 5 19.97 4.70 6.71
CA ARG A 5 18.68 5.34 6.99
C ARG A 5 18.74 6.86 6.82
N ILE A 6 19.80 7.49 7.34
CA ILE A 6 19.96 8.94 7.21
C ILE A 6 20.27 9.33 5.76
N ALA A 7 21.08 8.55 5.05
CA ALA A 7 21.42 8.82 3.66
C ALA A 7 20.21 8.71 2.71
N LEU A 8 19.25 7.84 3.01
CA LEU A 8 17.96 7.80 2.29
C LEU A 8 17.05 8.97 2.65
N ALA A 9 17.06 9.43 3.91
CA ALA A 9 16.25 10.57 4.34
C ALA A 9 16.70 11.91 3.76
N LYS A 10 18.00 12.04 3.39
CA LYS A 10 18.62 13.30 2.99
C LYS A 10 19.47 13.12 1.73
N PHE A 11 18.80 13.04 0.58
CA PHE A 11 19.45 12.84 -0.72
C PHE A 11 20.40 13.97 -1.11
N ASN A 12 20.09 15.20 -0.75
CA ASN A 12 20.88 16.38 -1.09
C ASN A 12 22.19 16.54 -0.27
N ILE A 13 22.43 15.67 0.72
CA ILE A 13 23.60 15.74 1.61
C ILE A 13 24.57 14.61 1.27
N ALA A 14 25.88 14.93 1.28
CA ALA A 14 26.94 13.93 1.21
C ALA A 14 27.16 13.28 2.58
N PHE A 15 27.40 11.98 2.59
CA PHE A 15 27.76 11.24 3.80
C PHE A 15 29.04 10.44 3.58
N THR A 16 29.97 10.54 4.50
CA THR A 16 31.17 9.72 4.53
C THR A 16 31.32 9.10 5.90
N LEU A 17 31.37 7.78 5.94
CA LEU A 17 31.65 7.00 7.14
C LEU A 17 33.07 6.49 7.09
N THR A 18 33.87 6.87 8.07
CA THR A 18 35.24 6.38 8.24
C THR A 18 35.37 5.54 9.51
N HIS A 19 36.21 4.53 9.50
CA HIS A 19 36.59 3.75 10.67
C HIS A 19 38.09 3.43 10.60
N ASN A 20 38.82 3.76 11.66
CA ASN A 20 40.27 3.60 11.73
C ASN A 20 41.01 4.22 10.51
N GLY A 21 40.61 5.44 10.14
CA GLY A 21 41.20 6.17 8.98
C GLY A 21 40.81 5.65 7.61
N LYS A 22 40.00 4.56 7.49
CA LYS A 22 39.54 4.01 6.23
C LYS A 22 38.07 4.40 5.97
N ILE A 23 37.78 4.78 4.71
CA ILE A 23 36.42 5.06 4.29
C ILE A 23 35.67 3.71 4.14
N ILE A 24 34.60 3.55 4.94
CA ILE A 24 33.73 2.37 4.92
C ILE A 24 32.56 2.57 3.97
N ARG A 25 31.96 3.77 3.97
CA ARG A 25 30.82 4.13 3.13
C ARG A 25 30.93 5.58 2.69
N GLN A 26 30.56 5.84 1.46
CA GLN A 26 30.48 7.20 0.93
C GLN A 26 29.25 7.32 0.02
N TYR A 27 28.44 8.34 0.28
CA TYR A 27 27.28 8.68 -0.52
C TYR A 27 27.42 10.11 -1.00
N ARG A 28 27.39 10.32 -2.30
CA ARG A 28 27.45 11.66 -2.90
C ARG A 28 26.07 12.31 -2.84
N PRO A 29 25.95 13.66 -2.86
CA PRO A 29 24.66 14.32 -3.00
C PRO A 29 23.93 13.83 -4.24
N ALA A 30 22.61 13.68 -4.14
CA ALA A 30 21.73 13.29 -5.23
C ALA A 30 20.67 14.37 -5.42
N THR A 31 20.76 15.13 -6.52
CA THR A 31 19.90 16.28 -6.83
C THR A 31 18.84 15.98 -7.86
N ASN A 32 19.00 14.90 -8.63
CA ASN A 32 18.04 14.42 -9.60
C ASN A 32 17.63 12.97 -9.31
N GLU A 33 16.58 12.51 -9.97
CA GLU A 33 16.00 11.18 -9.75
C GLU A 33 16.99 10.05 -10.05
N GLU A 34 17.76 10.15 -11.11
CA GLU A 34 18.78 9.14 -11.46
C GLU A 34 19.83 8.98 -10.35
N GLN A 35 20.30 10.10 -9.80
CA GLN A 35 21.26 10.08 -8.70
C GLN A 35 20.64 9.54 -7.39
N GLN A 36 19.36 9.84 -7.15
CA GLN A 36 18.60 9.28 -6.02
C GLN A 36 18.50 7.76 -6.17
N LEU A 37 18.15 7.28 -7.36
CA LEU A 37 18.04 5.85 -7.64
C LEU A 37 19.40 5.14 -7.49
N LYS A 38 20.51 5.75 -7.93
CA LYS A 38 21.87 5.25 -7.70
C LYS A 38 22.18 5.15 -6.19
N ARG A 39 21.74 6.11 -5.37
CA ARG A 39 21.91 6.02 -3.92
C ARG A 39 21.04 4.92 -3.32
N VAL A 40 19.81 4.76 -3.79
CA VAL A 40 18.93 3.66 -3.38
C VAL A 40 19.58 2.32 -3.72
N ALA A 41 20.15 2.15 -4.93
CA ALA A 41 20.92 0.97 -5.34
C ALA A 41 22.10 0.68 -4.40
N ALA A 42 22.87 1.70 -4.04
CA ALA A 42 24.01 1.57 -3.13
C ALA A 42 23.62 1.15 -1.69
N ILE A 43 22.36 1.34 -1.31
CA ILE A 43 21.83 1.03 0.03
C ILE A 43 21.00 -0.26 0.04
N CYS A 44 20.08 -0.41 -0.91
CA CYS A 44 19.11 -1.50 -1.00
C CYS A 44 19.57 -2.64 -1.92
N GLY A 45 20.56 -2.39 -2.77
CA GLY A 45 21.06 -3.34 -3.77
C GLY A 45 20.51 -3.04 -5.18
N ASP A 46 21.25 -3.47 -6.19
CA ASP A 46 20.88 -3.29 -7.60
C ASP A 46 19.65 -4.13 -7.95
N ASP A 47 19.50 -5.31 -7.37
CA ASP A 47 18.32 -6.18 -7.57
C ASP A 47 17.02 -5.48 -7.14
N PHE A 48 17.05 -4.73 -6.02
CA PHE A 48 15.89 -3.93 -5.63
C PHE A 48 15.53 -2.90 -6.71
N VAL A 49 16.52 -2.19 -7.26
CA VAL A 49 16.29 -1.13 -8.24
C VAL A 49 15.79 -1.68 -9.57
N GLN A 50 16.24 -2.88 -9.99
CA GLN A 50 15.74 -3.55 -11.18
C GLN A 50 14.25 -3.88 -11.12
N HIS A 51 13.74 -4.11 -9.91
CA HIS A 51 12.34 -4.43 -9.66
C HIS A 51 11.56 -3.25 -9.06
N ALA A 52 12.16 -2.07 -8.97
CA ALA A 52 11.55 -0.93 -8.33
C ALA A 52 10.57 -0.19 -9.24
N LEU A 53 9.35 -0.03 -8.76
CA LEU A 53 8.32 0.80 -9.36
C LEU A 53 8.33 2.17 -8.68
N ARG A 54 8.32 3.23 -9.48
CA ARG A 54 8.24 4.61 -8.99
C ARG A 54 6.83 4.92 -8.53
N ILE A 55 6.69 5.51 -7.35
CA ILE A 55 5.44 6.08 -6.85
C ILE A 55 5.56 7.59 -6.78
N ASP A 56 4.54 8.28 -7.26
CA ASP A 56 4.26 9.71 -7.05
C ASP A 56 2.74 9.87 -7.01
N TRP A 57 2.18 9.79 -5.80
CA TRP A 57 0.74 9.76 -5.56
C TRP A 57 0.35 10.90 -4.63
N LYS A 58 -0.63 11.69 -5.03
CA LYS A 58 -1.08 12.88 -4.29
C LYS A 58 -2.58 12.85 -4.05
N TYR A 59 -2.95 13.27 -2.87
CA TYR A 59 -4.34 13.49 -2.51
C TYR A 59 -4.40 14.61 -1.46
N ASP A 60 -4.99 15.74 -1.81
CA ASP A 60 -5.02 16.93 -0.97
C ASP A 60 -3.60 17.33 -0.51
N ASP A 61 -3.36 17.49 0.79
CA ASP A 61 -2.06 17.81 1.37
C ASP A 61 -1.15 16.56 1.56
N LEU A 62 -1.63 15.37 1.14
CA LEU A 62 -0.88 14.13 1.26
C LEU A 62 -0.08 13.86 -0.02
N HIS A 63 1.19 13.58 0.13
CA HIS A 63 2.06 13.18 -0.97
C HIS A 63 2.84 11.92 -0.60
N LEU A 64 2.63 10.85 -1.36
CA LEU A 64 3.38 9.59 -1.27
C LEU A 64 4.32 9.50 -2.46
N SER A 65 5.61 9.41 -2.20
CA SER A 65 6.64 9.28 -3.24
C SER A 65 7.66 8.22 -2.88
N GLY A 66 8.46 7.77 -3.85
CA GLY A 66 9.51 6.79 -3.63
C GLY A 66 9.41 5.59 -4.54
N TRP A 67 9.78 4.43 -4.03
CA TRP A 67 9.87 3.18 -4.79
C TRP A 67 9.34 2.00 -3.99
N VAL A 68 8.60 1.13 -4.67
CA VAL A 68 8.17 -0.19 -4.17
C VAL A 68 8.67 -1.25 -5.13
N ALA A 69 9.06 -2.40 -4.62
CA ALA A 69 9.47 -3.52 -5.47
C ALA A 69 8.25 -4.21 -6.10
N THR A 70 8.43 -4.76 -7.30
CA THR A 70 7.43 -5.68 -7.87
C THR A 70 7.26 -6.92 -6.99
N PRO A 71 6.14 -7.64 -7.09
CA PRO A 71 5.90 -8.87 -6.31
C PRO A 71 6.93 -9.98 -6.55
N GLU A 72 7.66 -9.93 -7.65
CA GLU A 72 8.73 -10.87 -7.95
C GLU A 72 9.94 -10.70 -7.02
N PHE A 73 10.17 -9.49 -6.54
CA PHE A 73 11.23 -9.17 -5.58
C PHE A 73 10.70 -9.16 -4.16
N THR A 74 10.60 -10.34 -3.54
CA THR A 74 10.17 -10.50 -2.16
C THR A 74 11.33 -10.81 -1.23
N ARG A 75 11.15 -10.49 0.06
CA ARG A 75 12.14 -10.73 1.09
C ARG A 75 11.61 -11.71 2.14
N SER A 76 12.45 -12.64 2.58
CA SER A 76 12.14 -13.52 3.73
C SER A 76 12.26 -12.80 5.08
N GLN A 77 12.86 -11.60 5.10
CA GLN A 77 13.03 -10.76 6.27
C GLN A 77 12.62 -9.31 5.96
N ASN A 78 12.14 -8.61 6.97
CA ASN A 78 11.77 -7.19 6.86
C ASN A 78 13.00 -6.27 6.98
N ASP A 79 13.95 -6.40 6.07
CA ASP A 79 15.23 -5.70 6.06
C ASP A 79 15.29 -4.52 5.07
N LEU A 80 14.42 -4.49 4.06
CA LEU A 80 14.34 -3.45 3.03
C LEU A 80 13.03 -2.66 3.09
N SER A 81 12.56 -2.33 4.29
CA SER A 81 11.34 -1.57 4.52
C SER A 81 11.67 -0.21 5.12
N TYR A 82 11.83 0.79 4.26
CA TYR A 82 12.17 2.16 4.65
C TYR A 82 10.98 3.08 4.37
N CYS A 83 10.43 3.67 5.43
CA CYS A 83 9.38 4.67 5.33
C CYS A 83 9.76 5.93 6.09
N TYR A 84 9.51 7.07 5.48
CA TYR A 84 9.81 8.38 6.03
C TYR A 84 8.57 9.25 6.03
N ILE A 85 8.28 9.90 7.17
CA ILE A 85 7.23 10.91 7.29
C ILE A 85 7.90 12.26 7.52
N ASN A 86 7.66 13.22 6.64
CA ASN A 86 8.28 14.56 6.71
C ASN A 86 9.81 14.47 6.93
N GLY A 87 10.48 13.50 6.26
CA GLY A 87 11.92 13.26 6.38
C GLY A 87 12.38 12.50 7.62
N ARG A 88 11.47 12.03 8.48
CA ARG A 88 11.76 11.19 9.66
C ARG A 88 11.46 9.73 9.37
N MET A 89 12.41 8.85 9.60
CA MET A 89 12.17 7.40 9.49
C MET A 89 11.21 6.93 10.56
N VAL A 90 10.18 6.19 10.12
CA VAL A 90 9.14 5.62 10.98
C VAL A 90 8.95 4.13 10.70
N ARG A 91 8.47 3.40 11.72
CA ARG A 91 8.03 2.01 11.65
C ARG A 91 6.67 1.91 12.29
N ASP A 92 5.66 2.27 11.54
CA ASP A 92 4.29 2.36 12.03
C ASP A 92 3.43 1.20 11.53
N LYS A 93 2.48 0.76 12.36
CA LYS A 93 1.62 -0.39 12.06
C LYS A 93 0.59 -0.05 10.97
N VAL A 94 0.08 1.19 10.95
CA VAL A 94 -0.91 1.64 9.94
C VAL A 94 -0.26 1.61 8.56
N ILE A 95 0.96 2.14 8.44
CA ILE A 95 1.72 2.14 7.18
C ILE A 95 2.04 0.71 6.74
N THR A 96 2.59 -0.10 7.65
CA THR A 96 2.96 -1.48 7.34
C THR A 96 1.75 -2.30 6.91
N HIS A 97 0.60 -2.11 7.59
CA HIS A 97 -0.64 -2.79 7.24
C HIS A 97 -1.16 -2.35 5.87
N ALA A 98 -1.17 -1.05 5.57
CA ALA A 98 -1.59 -0.52 4.28
C ALA A 98 -0.77 -1.07 3.12
N ILE A 99 0.57 -1.10 3.27
CA ILE A 99 1.46 -1.67 2.25
C ILE A 99 1.21 -3.17 2.09
N ARG A 100 1.10 -3.94 3.18
CA ARG A 100 0.80 -5.38 3.11
C ARG A 100 -0.54 -5.66 2.46
N GLN A 101 -1.54 -4.82 2.70
CA GLN A 101 -2.85 -4.95 2.06
C GLN A 101 -2.77 -4.70 0.56
N ALA A 102 -2.00 -3.71 0.11
CA ALA A 102 -1.77 -3.47 -1.31
C ALA A 102 -1.10 -4.66 -2.03
N TYR A 103 -0.27 -5.41 -1.31
CA TYR A 103 0.38 -6.61 -1.83
C TYR A 103 -0.38 -7.91 -1.53
N ALA A 104 -1.59 -7.87 -0.94
CA ALA A 104 -2.27 -9.06 -0.41
C ALA A 104 -2.50 -10.17 -1.45
N GLU A 105 -2.73 -9.81 -2.70
CA GLU A 105 -2.94 -10.75 -3.80
C GLU A 105 -1.63 -11.34 -4.37
N HIS A 106 -0.48 -10.79 -3.97
CA HIS A 106 0.82 -11.08 -4.57
C HIS A 106 1.82 -11.72 -3.61
N LEU A 107 1.64 -11.55 -2.28
CA LEU A 107 2.60 -12.01 -1.28
C LEU A 107 2.07 -13.15 -0.42
N HIS A 108 2.91 -14.16 -0.21
CA HIS A 108 2.66 -15.19 0.79
C HIS A 108 2.91 -14.68 2.21
N THR A 109 2.40 -15.41 3.21
CA THR A 109 2.39 -14.98 4.62
C THR A 109 3.77 -14.69 5.20
N GLU A 110 4.81 -15.40 4.72
CA GLU A 110 6.20 -15.28 5.19
C GLU A 110 7.05 -14.35 4.35
N GLN A 111 6.44 -13.65 3.39
CA GLN A 111 7.15 -12.72 2.52
C GLN A 111 6.92 -11.27 2.95
N TYR A 112 7.94 -10.45 2.74
CA TYR A 112 7.91 -9.02 3.04
C TYR A 112 8.13 -8.22 1.77
N PRO A 113 7.32 -7.18 1.53
CA PRO A 113 7.55 -6.24 0.45
C PRO A 113 8.79 -5.39 0.74
N ALA A 114 9.57 -5.09 -0.29
CA ALA A 114 10.67 -4.16 -0.21
C ALA A 114 10.24 -2.79 -0.74
N PHE A 115 10.56 -1.73 0.00
CA PHE A 115 10.18 -0.38 -0.38
C PHE A 115 11.07 0.69 0.25
N VAL A 116 11.13 1.84 -0.42
CA VAL A 116 11.68 3.10 0.09
C VAL A 116 10.64 4.18 -0.19
N LEU A 117 9.86 4.55 0.82
CA LEU A 117 8.72 5.45 0.70
C LEU A 117 8.88 6.72 1.52
N PHE A 118 8.42 7.82 0.97
CA PHE A 118 8.37 9.14 1.58
C PHE A 118 6.93 9.60 1.60
N ILE A 119 6.46 10.01 2.77
CA ILE A 119 5.12 10.53 2.99
C ILE A 119 5.28 11.94 3.53
N ASP A 120 4.85 12.91 2.73
CA ASP A 120 4.77 14.29 3.17
C ASP A 120 3.30 14.60 3.49
N LEU A 121 3.07 15.15 4.65
CA LEU A 121 1.75 15.49 5.16
C LEU A 121 1.85 16.68 6.11
N ASN A 122 0.72 17.30 6.41
CA ASN A 122 0.67 18.41 7.35
C ASN A 122 1.18 17.94 8.73
N PRO A 123 2.20 18.60 9.32
CA PRO A 123 2.73 18.23 10.62
C PRO A 123 1.69 18.22 11.75
N HIS A 124 0.57 18.94 11.61
CA HIS A 124 -0.51 18.94 12.58
C HIS A 124 -1.35 17.65 12.55
N ASP A 125 -1.28 16.87 11.46
CA ASP A 125 -2.06 15.63 11.32
C ASP A 125 -1.34 14.39 11.86
N VAL A 126 -0.10 14.56 12.36
CA VAL A 126 0.70 13.48 12.90
C VAL A 126 1.38 13.88 14.22
N ASP A 127 1.16 13.08 15.26
CA ASP A 127 1.90 13.19 16.51
C ASP A 127 3.11 12.24 16.48
N VAL A 128 4.30 12.80 16.58
CA VAL A 128 5.58 12.06 16.60
C VAL A 128 6.09 11.81 18.02
N ASN A 129 5.43 12.34 19.03
CA ASN A 129 5.82 12.20 20.45
C ASN A 129 5.07 11.06 21.14
N VAL A 130 4.97 9.93 20.49
CA VAL A 130 4.23 8.75 20.99
C VAL A 130 5.12 7.77 21.74
N HIS A 131 6.38 7.62 21.29
CA HIS A 131 7.32 6.65 21.83
C HIS A 131 8.71 7.28 22.05
N PRO A 132 9.47 6.91 23.11
CA PRO A 132 10.80 7.46 23.37
C PRO A 132 11.78 7.32 22.21
N THR A 133 11.73 6.21 21.46
CA THR A 133 12.57 5.99 20.27
C THR A 133 12.08 6.75 19.04
N LYS A 134 10.88 7.34 19.09
CA LYS A 134 10.26 8.13 18.01
C LYS A 134 10.19 7.41 16.66
N HIS A 135 10.11 6.09 16.67
CA HIS A 135 9.88 5.28 15.47
C HIS A 135 8.40 5.07 15.18
N GLU A 136 7.53 5.24 16.18
CA GLU A 136 6.08 5.16 16.05
C GLU A 136 5.51 6.58 16.00
N VAL A 137 4.42 6.73 15.28
CA VAL A 137 3.67 7.97 15.15
C VAL A 137 2.19 7.69 15.39
N ARG A 138 1.42 8.74 15.69
CA ARG A 138 -0.03 8.66 15.76
C ARG A 138 -0.62 9.62 14.75
N PHE A 139 -1.38 9.07 13.81
CA PHE A 139 -2.12 9.88 12.84
C PHE A 139 -3.45 10.30 13.41
N HIS A 140 -3.85 11.55 13.20
CA HIS A 140 -5.19 12.01 13.58
C HIS A 140 -6.27 11.30 12.74
N GLN A 141 -5.99 11.05 11.46
CA GLN A 141 -6.88 10.33 10.55
C GLN A 141 -6.22 9.05 10.04
N ALA A 142 -5.98 8.09 10.93
CA ALA A 142 -5.25 6.86 10.62
C ALA A 142 -5.86 6.07 9.44
N ARG A 143 -7.20 6.05 9.32
CA ARG A 143 -7.89 5.38 8.22
C ARG A 143 -7.62 6.06 6.88
N LEU A 144 -7.67 7.39 6.82
CA LEU A 144 -7.36 8.13 5.59
C LEU A 144 -5.93 7.86 5.12
N ILE A 145 -4.97 7.89 6.04
CA ILE A 145 -3.56 7.60 5.73
C ILE A 145 -3.39 6.16 5.25
N HIS A 146 -4.05 5.20 5.91
CA HIS A 146 -4.05 3.80 5.50
C HIS A 146 -4.57 3.64 4.06
N ASP A 147 -5.76 4.16 3.77
CA ASP A 147 -6.41 4.01 2.46
C ASP A 147 -5.62 4.74 1.37
N PHE A 148 -5.05 5.91 1.69
CA PHE A 148 -4.20 6.68 0.78
C PHE A 148 -2.93 5.90 0.38
N ILE A 149 -2.22 5.32 1.34
CA ILE A 149 -1.01 4.52 1.08
C ILE A 149 -1.37 3.26 0.31
N CYS A 150 -2.43 2.55 0.73
CA CYS A 150 -2.90 1.34 0.06
C CYS A 150 -3.21 1.60 -1.41
N GLN A 151 -3.98 2.65 -1.72
CA GLN A 151 -4.31 3.02 -3.09
C GLN A 151 -3.06 3.41 -3.91
N GLY A 152 -2.17 4.24 -3.37
CA GLY A 152 -0.96 4.66 -4.06
C GLY A 152 -0.05 3.49 -4.43
N VAL A 153 0.13 2.54 -3.50
CA VAL A 153 0.92 1.32 -3.75
C VAL A 153 0.21 0.39 -4.74
N THR A 154 -1.10 0.16 -4.58
CA THR A 154 -1.88 -0.67 -5.51
C THR A 154 -1.84 -0.11 -6.94
N ASN A 155 -1.97 1.20 -7.10
CA ASN A 155 -1.88 1.84 -8.41
C ASN A 155 -0.49 1.65 -9.04
N ALA A 156 0.58 1.74 -8.26
CA ALA A 156 1.92 1.49 -8.77
C ALA A 156 2.12 0.03 -9.20
N LEU A 157 1.59 -0.92 -8.45
CA LEU A 157 1.65 -2.35 -8.79
C LEU A 157 0.84 -2.68 -10.04
N ASN A 158 -0.32 -2.04 -10.22
CA ASN A 158 -1.19 -2.23 -11.39
C ASN A 158 -0.69 -1.48 -12.64
N ALA A 159 0.17 -0.48 -12.48
CA ALA A 159 0.77 0.26 -13.59
C ALA A 159 1.93 -0.49 -14.27
N ILE A 160 2.24 -1.73 -13.85
CA ILE A 160 3.15 -2.60 -14.56
C ILE A 160 2.54 -2.82 -15.95
N PRO A 161 3.15 -2.34 -17.06
CA PRO A 161 2.60 -2.59 -18.38
C PRO A 161 2.54 -4.11 -18.55
N GLN A 162 1.40 -4.64 -18.95
CA GLN A 162 1.30 -5.99 -19.54
C GLN A 162 2.01 -5.99 -20.92
N ALA A 163 3.20 -5.42 -20.98
CA ALA A 163 3.96 -5.24 -22.22
C ALA A 163 4.54 -6.55 -22.79
N GLU A 164 4.21 -7.69 -22.20
CA GLU A 164 4.66 -8.99 -22.73
C GLU A 164 3.58 -9.79 -23.48
N LEU A 165 2.35 -9.26 -23.61
CA LEU A 165 1.30 -9.98 -24.37
C LEU A 165 1.12 -9.48 -25.82
N ASP A 166 1.82 -8.42 -26.23
CA ASP A 166 1.70 -7.84 -27.60
C ASP A 166 2.91 -8.14 -28.52
N LEU A 167 3.73 -9.13 -28.21
CA LEU A 167 4.76 -9.64 -29.14
C LEU A 167 4.28 -10.88 -29.93
N ALA A 168 3.01 -10.92 -30.32
CA ALA A 168 2.63 -11.68 -31.49
C ALA A 168 2.83 -10.75 -32.69
N PRO A 169 3.78 -11.02 -33.62
CA PRO A 169 3.85 -10.28 -34.86
C PRO A 169 2.51 -10.50 -35.59
N ALA A 170 1.76 -9.42 -35.77
CA ALA A 170 0.62 -9.41 -36.67
C ALA A 170 1.16 -9.75 -38.07
N ILE A 171 1.04 -10.98 -38.46
CA ILE A 171 1.17 -11.40 -39.85
C ILE A 171 -0.03 -10.77 -40.55
N ASN A 172 0.17 -9.59 -41.10
CA ASN A 172 -0.69 -8.97 -42.08
C ASN A 172 -0.65 -9.82 -43.35
N GLU A 173 -1.40 -10.91 -43.37
CA GLU A 173 -1.86 -11.45 -44.64
C GLU A 173 -2.93 -10.51 -45.17
N ALA A 174 -2.56 -9.75 -46.15
CA ALA A 174 -3.46 -8.99 -47.00
C ALA A 174 -4.53 -9.94 -47.58
N ARG A 175 -5.71 -9.96 -46.98
CA ARG A 175 -6.93 -10.50 -47.59
C ARG A 175 -7.59 -9.38 -48.39
N GLU A 176 -7.54 -9.54 -49.69
CA GLU A 176 -8.29 -8.75 -50.67
C GLU A 176 -9.80 -8.71 -50.30
N PRO A 177 -10.50 -7.61 -50.59
CA PRO A 177 -11.92 -7.48 -50.29
C PRO A 177 -12.77 -8.27 -51.27
N SER A 178 -13.26 -9.42 -50.87
CA SER A 178 -14.31 -10.12 -51.65
C SER A 178 -15.69 -9.61 -51.30
N ALA A 179 -16.32 -9.03 -52.31
CA ALA A 179 -17.75 -8.94 -52.65
C ALA A 179 -18.79 -8.91 -51.49
N SER A 180 -19.42 -7.77 -51.45
CA SER A 180 -20.83 -7.46 -51.11
C SER A 180 -21.75 -8.64 -50.74
N TYR A 181 -22.06 -8.76 -49.46
CA TYR A 181 -23.25 -9.45 -48.97
C TYR A 181 -24.37 -8.43 -48.73
N LYS A 182 -25.45 -8.47 -49.54
CA LYS A 182 -26.70 -7.73 -49.30
C LYS A 182 -27.63 -8.64 -48.48
N PRO A 183 -28.04 -8.27 -47.27
CA PRO A 183 -29.10 -9.01 -46.60
C PRO A 183 -30.46 -8.60 -47.19
N ASN A 184 -31.16 -9.62 -47.72
CA ASN A 184 -32.52 -9.51 -48.20
C ASN A 184 -33.44 -9.53 -46.96
N TYR A 185 -34.06 -8.40 -46.65
CA TYR A 185 -35.02 -8.29 -45.55
C TYR A 185 -36.42 -8.25 -46.18
N GLU A 186 -37.16 -9.36 -46.14
CA GLU A 186 -38.59 -9.39 -46.40
C GLU A 186 -39.35 -9.17 -45.07
N PRO A 187 -40.30 -8.19 -45.02
CA PRO A 187 -41.14 -7.99 -43.85
C PRO A 187 -42.33 -8.93 -43.88
N LYS A 188 -42.47 -9.75 -42.82
CA LYS A 188 -43.70 -10.51 -42.59
C LYS A 188 -44.78 -9.65 -41.94
N PRO A 189 -46.07 -9.81 -42.34
CA PRO A 189 -47.14 -8.93 -41.93
C PRO A 189 -47.65 -9.20 -40.53
N ASN A 190 -48.01 -8.08 -39.93
CA ASN A 190 -48.67 -7.90 -38.66
C ASN A 190 -50.00 -8.64 -38.59
N ARG A 191 -50.24 -9.49 -37.62
CA ARG A 191 -51.54 -10.03 -37.31
C ARG A 191 -51.98 -9.59 -35.94
N ALA A 192 -52.92 -8.68 -35.95
CA ALA A 192 -53.59 -8.13 -34.79
C ALA A 192 -54.59 -9.13 -34.15
N ALA A 193 -54.84 -8.87 -32.92
CA ALA A 193 -56.08 -8.99 -32.19
C ALA A 193 -56.29 -10.15 -31.22
N ALA A 194 -56.78 -9.72 -30.12
CA ALA A 194 -57.69 -10.19 -29.10
C ALA A 194 -57.00 -10.66 -27.83
N GLY A 195 -56.97 -9.93 -26.76
CA GLY A 195 -58.07 -9.54 -25.89
C GLY A 195 -58.42 -10.68 -24.96
N HIS A 196 -58.00 -10.57 -23.68
CA HIS A 196 -58.83 -10.95 -22.55
C HIS A 196 -58.22 -10.44 -21.23
N ASN A 197 -58.96 -9.52 -20.62
CA ASN A 197 -58.89 -9.19 -19.20
C ASN A 197 -59.35 -10.36 -18.37
N ILE A 198 -58.65 -10.69 -17.30
CA ILE A 198 -59.25 -11.24 -16.09
C ILE A 198 -58.55 -10.67 -14.86
N PHE A 199 -59.33 -9.95 -14.09
CA PHE A 199 -59.14 -9.54 -12.70
C PHE A 199 -58.93 -10.76 -11.80
N ALA A 200 -58.03 -10.65 -10.83
CA ALA A 200 -58.28 -11.17 -9.48
C ALA A 200 -57.27 -10.57 -8.48
N SER A 201 -57.83 -9.75 -7.66
CA SER A 201 -57.32 -9.31 -6.38
C SER A 201 -57.06 -10.51 -5.45
N ASN A 202 -56.01 -10.46 -4.70
CA ASN A 202 -56.09 -10.95 -3.31
C ASN A 202 -55.06 -10.26 -2.39
N HIS A 203 -55.64 -9.51 -1.49
CA HIS A 203 -55.12 -9.09 -0.22
C HIS A 203 -54.55 -10.27 0.57
N HIS A 204 -53.40 -10.10 1.22
CA HIS A 204 -53.21 -10.58 2.57
C HIS A 204 -52.20 -9.72 3.35
N GLN A 205 -52.69 -9.31 4.50
CA GLN A 205 -52.08 -8.48 5.51
C GLN A 205 -50.95 -9.18 6.31
N PRO A 206 -50.27 -8.43 7.20
CA PRO A 206 -49.02 -8.81 7.79
C PRO A 206 -49.17 -9.66 9.06
N ARG A 207 -48.19 -10.48 9.34
CA ARG A 207 -48.10 -11.23 10.60
C ARG A 207 -47.00 -10.69 11.47
N GLU A 208 -47.42 -10.06 12.54
CA GLU A 208 -46.60 -9.72 13.70
C GLU A 208 -46.17 -10.95 14.50
N LYS A 209 -45.00 -10.74 15.19
CA LYS A 209 -44.57 -11.31 16.47
C LYS A 209 -44.12 -12.79 16.50
N GLN A 210 -42.85 -12.97 16.82
CA GLN A 210 -42.48 -13.53 18.13
C GLN A 210 -41.01 -13.31 18.42
N SER A 211 -40.78 -12.62 19.51
CA SER A 211 -39.64 -12.59 20.40
C SER A 211 -39.21 -14.00 20.80
N GLU A 212 -37.89 -14.26 20.89
CA GLU A 212 -37.33 -14.89 22.10
C GLU A 212 -35.82 -15.17 21.94
N ASN A 213 -35.15 -14.85 23.04
CA ASN A 213 -33.90 -15.37 23.56
C ASN A 213 -32.55 -14.82 23.00
N ARG A 214 -32.12 -13.76 23.71
CA ARG A 214 -30.71 -13.48 23.95
C ARG A 214 -30.28 -14.20 25.23
N PRO A 215 -29.15 -14.89 25.27
CA PRO A 215 -28.44 -15.11 26.51
C PRO A 215 -27.46 -13.96 26.77
N HIS A 216 -27.67 -13.34 27.91
CA HIS A 216 -26.79 -12.44 28.64
C HIS A 216 -25.51 -13.22 29.00
N PHE A 217 -24.35 -12.82 28.49
CA PHE A 217 -23.08 -13.15 29.13
C PHE A 217 -22.49 -11.89 29.73
N SER A 218 -22.70 -11.76 31.02
CA SER A 218 -21.88 -10.93 31.88
C SER A 218 -20.57 -11.67 32.15
N ASN A 219 -19.45 -11.08 31.76
CA ASN A 219 -18.19 -11.42 32.40
C ASN A 219 -17.44 -10.13 32.71
N ARG A 220 -17.60 -9.74 33.95
CA ARG A 220 -16.66 -8.96 34.72
C ARG A 220 -15.40 -9.84 34.91
N SER A 221 -14.27 -9.36 34.53
CA SER A 221 -13.01 -9.70 35.17
C SER A 221 -12.22 -8.42 35.36
N ASP A 222 -12.25 -7.94 36.58
CA ASP A 222 -11.34 -6.94 37.11
C ASP A 222 -9.93 -7.53 37.12
N TYR A 223 -9.07 -7.06 36.22
CA TYR A 223 -7.64 -7.31 36.32
C TYR A 223 -6.94 -5.99 36.63
N VAL A 224 -6.53 -5.87 37.89
CA VAL A 224 -5.66 -4.81 38.39
C VAL A 224 -4.22 -5.36 38.42
N PRO A 225 -3.28 -4.84 37.66
CA PRO A 225 -1.89 -5.17 37.85
C PRO A 225 -1.28 -4.27 38.94
N SER A 226 -0.94 -4.89 40.08
CA SER A 226 -0.14 -4.27 41.13
C SER A 226 1.31 -4.16 40.67
N TYR A 227 1.76 -2.94 40.38
CA TYR A 227 3.20 -2.63 40.29
C TYR A 227 3.75 -2.40 41.68
N GLY A 228 4.43 -3.41 42.22
CA GLY A 228 5.26 -3.27 43.40
C GLY A 228 6.54 -2.53 43.08
N TYR A 229 6.70 -1.34 43.59
CA TYR A 229 7.99 -0.67 43.68
C TYR A 229 8.85 -1.37 44.72
N ARG A 230 9.99 -1.93 44.30
CA ARG A 230 11.01 -2.47 45.19
C ARG A 230 12.06 -1.38 45.36
N GLU A 231 12.01 -0.70 46.51
CA GLU A 231 13.08 0.18 46.97
C GLU A 231 14.36 -0.64 47.24
N GLN A 232 15.47 -0.23 46.68
CA GLN A 232 16.80 -0.71 47.06
C GLN A 232 17.40 0.17 48.15
N PRO A 233 18.00 -0.40 49.17
CA PRO A 233 18.61 0.40 50.24
C PRO A 233 19.93 1.02 49.81
N THR A 234 20.03 2.30 50.08
CA THR A 234 21.27 3.10 50.03
C THR A 234 22.27 2.52 51.03
N LYS A 235 23.46 2.17 50.56
CA LYS A 235 24.62 1.98 51.42
C LYS A 235 25.35 3.30 51.56
N THR A 236 25.38 3.76 52.78
CA THR A 236 26.30 4.77 53.29
C THR A 236 27.62 4.10 53.65
N GLU A 237 28.73 4.53 53.07
CA GLU A 237 30.04 4.74 53.65
C GLU A 237 30.91 5.47 52.63
#